data_b437ba432b833ace885bb4c7359dcbcd
#
_entry.id   b437ba432b833ace885bb4c7359dcbcd
#
_cell.length_a   1.000
_cell.length_b   1.000
_cell.length_c   1.000
_cell.angle_alpha   90.00
_cell.angle_beta   90.00
_cell.angle_gamma   90.00
#
_symmetry.space_group_name_H-M   'P 1'
#
loop_
_entity.id
_entity.type
_entity.pdbx_description
1 polymer ?
#
loop_
_entity_poly.entity_id
_entity_poly.type
_entity_poly.pdbx_seq_one_letter_code
_entity_poly.pdbx_strand_id
1 'polypeptide(L)'
;MRVRVLTLLLCWLAAFSCQAALIQLQDDDEPVRLGPQLEYLLPQQPQQFVDAQRSRGWQAVNADSLNLGHQEQAVWIRLHLLNISAIDDWLLVLEWPIIDRVDVRLYYPESRSWGALQSAGDHLPSSTWPAIERQLVFPLSLEKAEEAWVYLRVSSKENLVLPMQVFSAEQFQAQEKSLRVLLGMFFGAMLAILLYNASLYLFTRHGSYVWYTLYLAGVIVYELSITGIGPLYVWPDLGNPARQIYALSAIWSFFAAAMFVRAFLHLPHYGGWPLWTNNLLALYWMAALVLTLLQPDWLYWIGINQVALASCILALVVAVSAWRRGNASAPLFILAWSFLIVCTFVHVAALDGLLPVNQITLRMQTLGFFVEFILLSVALAARLNSERAARVAAQHSLLELREQALASQQQMLEVQRRTNEELELRVQERTAALQRTKQDLETANSELTRISHTDALTQLANRRYCDQQLAHLHDPALAVLMIDIDHFKRINDTYGHPFGDRCISAVAQVLKQATRRSGDLAARYGGEEFVVLLRDSNPADAHERAEQIRQAVMGLEFDHEGTAVRLTISIGVACNSAEQGLDVQTLLNAADRALYVAKQGGRNQVQGVQGVPV
;
A
#
# COMPACT_ATOMS: atom_id res chain seq x y z
N MET A 1 -70.59 6.54 20.28
CA MET A 1 -70.63 7.70 19.37
C MET A 1 -69.41 8.61 19.41
N ARG A 2 -68.87 8.92 20.58
CA ARG A 2 -67.66 9.82 20.70
C ARG A 2 -66.37 9.27 20.07
N VAL A 3 -66.11 7.96 20.08
CA VAL A 3 -64.88 7.36 19.48
C VAL A 3 -64.95 7.39 17.95
N ARG A 4 -66.12 7.20 17.34
CA ARG A 4 -66.29 7.27 15.87
C ARG A 4 -66.19 8.70 15.32
N VAL A 5 -66.48 9.71 16.12
CA VAL A 5 -66.33 11.13 15.74
C VAL A 5 -64.84 11.52 15.83
N LEU A 6 -64.12 11.00 16.84
CA LEU A 6 -62.70 11.26 17.00
C LEU A 6 -61.87 10.58 15.90
N THR A 7 -62.24 9.35 15.50
CA THR A 7 -61.60 8.67 14.34
C THR A 7 -61.94 9.34 13.02
N LEU A 8 -63.14 9.84 12.84
CA LEU A 8 -63.50 10.61 11.66
C LEU A 8 -62.80 11.98 11.64
N LEU A 9 -62.64 12.66 12.78
CA LEU A 9 -61.89 13.91 12.90
C LEU A 9 -60.38 13.66 12.69
N LEU A 10 -59.80 12.57 13.19
CA LEU A 10 -58.42 12.15 12.93
C LEU A 10 -58.21 11.76 11.45
N CYS A 11 -59.18 11.06 10.84
CA CYS A 11 -59.17 10.78 9.40
C CYS A 11 -59.36 12.05 8.55
N TRP A 12 -60.15 13.03 9.04
CA TRP A 12 -60.35 14.31 8.36
C TRP A 12 -59.14 15.23 8.52
N LEU A 13 -58.45 15.20 9.68
CA LEU A 13 -57.13 15.85 9.88
C LEU A 13 -56.02 15.19 9.09
N ALA A 14 -56.09 13.87 8.86
CA ALA A 14 -55.14 13.15 7.99
C ALA A 14 -55.42 13.33 6.50
N ALA A 15 -56.59 13.85 6.13
CA ALA A 15 -56.96 14.18 4.76
C ALA A 15 -56.60 15.64 4.37
N PHE A 16 -55.78 16.33 5.14
CA PHE A 16 -55.07 17.48 4.60
C PHE A 16 -54.18 16.95 3.48
N SER A 17 -54.67 17.14 2.26
CA SER A 17 -53.93 16.92 1.04
C SER A 17 -52.52 17.53 1.22
N CYS A 18 -51.53 16.69 1.30
CA CYS A 18 -50.13 17.13 1.22
C CYS A 18 -50.01 17.71 -0.20
N GLN A 19 -50.32 18.99 -0.37
CA GLN A 19 -49.98 19.72 -1.58
C GLN A 19 -48.57 20.23 -1.40
N ALA A 20 -47.75 20.04 -2.43
CA ALA A 20 -46.41 20.66 -2.47
C ALA A 20 -46.55 22.13 -2.10
N ALA A 21 -45.80 22.58 -1.11
CA ALA A 21 -45.81 23.98 -0.74
C ALA A 21 -45.35 24.81 -1.93
N LEU A 22 -46.13 25.81 -2.31
CA LEU A 22 -45.76 26.73 -3.38
C LEU A 22 -44.51 27.50 -2.97
N ILE A 23 -43.47 27.36 -3.74
CA ILE A 23 -42.19 28.04 -3.54
C ILE A 23 -42.24 29.35 -4.31
N GLN A 24 -42.13 30.44 -3.59
CA GLN A 24 -42.07 31.77 -4.19
C GLN A 24 -40.62 32.17 -4.42
N LEU A 25 -40.25 32.39 -5.67
CA LEU A 25 -38.93 32.88 -6.06
C LEU A 25 -38.92 34.42 -5.91
N GLN A 26 -38.06 34.92 -5.06
CA GLN A 26 -37.93 36.33 -4.71
C GLN A 26 -36.49 36.80 -4.97
N ASP A 27 -36.32 38.13 -5.06
CA ASP A 27 -35.01 38.78 -5.18
C ASP A 27 -34.35 38.86 -3.79
N ASP A 28 -34.18 37.71 -3.14
CA ASP A 28 -33.49 37.60 -1.86
C ASP A 28 -31.97 37.39 -2.05
N ASP A 29 -31.19 37.74 -1.02
CA ASP A 29 -29.72 37.53 -1.04
C ASP A 29 -29.33 36.04 -0.87
N GLU A 30 -30.24 35.18 -0.41
CA GLU A 30 -29.96 33.78 -0.14
C GLU A 30 -30.69 32.83 -1.13
N PRO A 31 -30.03 31.72 -1.53
CA PRO A 31 -30.65 30.72 -2.39
C PRO A 31 -31.81 29.99 -1.68
N VAL A 32 -32.82 29.63 -2.41
CA VAL A 32 -33.97 28.88 -1.89
C VAL A 32 -33.56 27.41 -1.73
N ARG A 33 -33.46 26.95 -0.48
CA ARG A 33 -33.22 25.53 -0.18
C ARG A 33 -34.48 24.73 -0.33
N LEU A 34 -34.37 23.59 -1.04
CA LEU A 34 -35.47 22.71 -1.31
C LEU A 34 -35.37 21.47 -0.42
N GLY A 35 -36.33 21.30 0.47
CA GLY A 35 -36.41 20.13 1.32
C GLY A 35 -37.89 19.79 1.54
N PRO A 36 -38.55 20.42 2.55
CA PRO A 36 -39.96 20.12 2.87
C PRO A 36 -40.96 20.50 1.76
N GLN A 37 -40.54 21.29 0.79
CA GLN A 37 -41.34 21.71 -0.36
C GLN A 37 -41.36 20.69 -1.50
N LEU A 38 -40.46 19.69 -1.42
CA LEU A 38 -40.37 18.64 -2.44
C LEU A 38 -41.41 17.55 -2.18
N GLU A 39 -41.91 17.01 -3.27
CA GLU A 39 -42.64 15.75 -3.24
C GLU A 39 -41.95 14.72 -4.10
N TYR A 40 -41.95 13.47 -3.64
CA TYR A 40 -41.39 12.35 -4.38
C TYR A 40 -42.41 11.23 -4.59
N LEU A 41 -42.20 10.46 -5.63
CA LEU A 41 -43.01 9.30 -5.97
C LEU A 41 -42.05 8.11 -6.22
N LEU A 42 -42.19 7.07 -5.41
CA LEU A 42 -41.49 5.81 -5.62
C LEU A 42 -42.17 5.04 -6.77
N PRO A 43 -41.38 4.35 -7.59
CA PRO A 43 -41.85 3.82 -8.83
C PRO A 43 -42.82 2.62 -8.62
N GLN A 44 -44.09 2.85 -8.89
CA GLN A 44 -45.01 1.76 -9.24
C GLN A 44 -45.46 1.84 -10.70
N GLN A 45 -44.99 2.77 -11.50
CA GLN A 45 -45.10 2.85 -12.97
C GLN A 45 -45.31 4.22 -13.65
N PRO A 46 -44.79 5.36 -13.38
CA PRO A 46 -44.71 6.31 -14.47
C PRO A 46 -43.40 6.09 -15.26
N GLN A 47 -43.50 5.81 -16.55
CA GLN A 47 -42.33 5.79 -17.45
C GLN A 47 -42.09 7.16 -18.11
N GLN A 48 -43.12 8.00 -18.22
CA GLN A 48 -43.06 9.30 -18.88
C GLN A 48 -43.51 10.45 -17.95
N PHE A 49 -43.05 11.66 -18.23
CA PHE A 49 -43.40 12.87 -17.47
C PHE A 49 -44.90 13.10 -17.36
N VAL A 50 -45.63 12.83 -18.43
CA VAL A 50 -47.11 12.96 -18.46
C VAL A 50 -47.77 11.97 -17.50
N ASP A 51 -47.24 10.76 -17.38
CA ASP A 51 -47.78 9.76 -16.45
C ASP A 51 -47.48 10.15 -15.01
N ALA A 52 -46.26 10.66 -14.75
CA ALA A 52 -45.88 11.18 -13.44
C ALA A 52 -46.79 12.33 -13.00
N GLN A 53 -47.12 13.28 -13.90
CA GLN A 53 -48.05 14.38 -13.63
C GLN A 53 -49.42 13.89 -13.20
N ARG A 54 -49.94 12.84 -13.82
CA ARG A 54 -51.26 12.26 -13.55
C ARG A 54 -51.29 11.31 -12.36
N SER A 55 -50.14 10.90 -11.88
CA SER A 55 -50.00 9.92 -10.80
C SER A 55 -50.51 10.49 -9.48
N ARG A 56 -51.13 9.61 -8.69
CA ARG A 56 -51.53 9.88 -7.31
C ARG A 56 -50.58 9.15 -6.37
N GLY A 57 -50.35 9.68 -5.16
CA GLY A 57 -49.50 9.03 -4.17
C GLY A 57 -48.11 9.69 -4.01
N TRP A 58 -48.02 10.94 -4.45
CA TRP A 58 -46.87 11.79 -4.13
C TRP A 58 -46.75 11.94 -2.61
N GLN A 59 -45.51 11.82 -2.10
CA GLN A 59 -45.16 11.92 -0.69
C GLN A 59 -44.31 13.16 -0.46
N ALA A 60 -44.65 13.94 0.56
CA ALA A 60 -43.84 15.11 0.92
C ALA A 60 -42.55 14.69 1.60
N VAL A 61 -41.49 15.44 1.35
CA VAL A 61 -40.21 15.30 2.03
C VAL A 61 -40.27 16.01 3.38
N ASN A 62 -40.01 15.31 4.47
CA ASN A 62 -40.05 15.85 5.84
C ASN A 62 -38.67 16.22 6.40
N ALA A 63 -37.71 16.45 5.52
CA ALA A 63 -36.32 16.77 5.88
C ALA A 63 -35.77 17.88 4.99
N ASP A 64 -34.65 18.47 5.38
CA ASP A 64 -33.98 19.54 4.63
C ASP A 64 -33.38 19.08 3.28
N SER A 65 -33.30 17.77 3.07
CA SER A 65 -32.90 17.17 1.80
C SER A 65 -33.57 15.81 1.63
N LEU A 66 -33.82 15.43 0.37
CA LEU A 66 -34.37 14.12 0.05
C LEU A 66 -33.23 13.06 0.16
N ASN A 67 -33.43 12.11 1.05
CA ASN A 67 -32.55 10.93 1.18
C ASN A 67 -33.40 9.66 1.12
N LEU A 68 -33.25 8.88 0.07
CA LEU A 68 -33.98 7.63 -0.16
C LEU A 68 -33.10 6.39 -0.08
N GLY A 69 -31.81 6.57 0.27
CA GLY A 69 -30.85 5.48 0.26
C GLY A 69 -30.65 4.88 -1.13
N HIS A 70 -30.34 3.60 -1.20
CA HIS A 70 -30.19 2.88 -2.47
C HIS A 70 -31.54 2.59 -3.11
N GLN A 71 -31.71 2.99 -4.37
CA GLN A 71 -32.92 2.76 -5.17
C GLN A 71 -32.54 2.04 -6.47
N GLU A 72 -33.18 0.91 -6.74
CA GLU A 72 -32.97 0.17 -8.01
C GLU A 72 -33.65 0.81 -9.22
N GLN A 73 -34.69 1.60 -8.97
CA GLN A 73 -35.49 2.22 -10.01
C GLN A 73 -35.45 3.75 -9.92
N ALA A 74 -35.68 4.41 -11.05
CA ALA A 74 -35.73 5.87 -11.08
C ALA A 74 -36.86 6.42 -10.19
N VAL A 75 -36.54 7.44 -9.41
CA VAL A 75 -37.47 8.14 -8.53
C VAL A 75 -37.93 9.41 -9.21
N TRP A 76 -39.22 9.70 -9.07
CA TRP A 76 -39.81 10.94 -9.54
C TRP A 76 -39.85 11.94 -8.39
N ILE A 77 -39.51 13.19 -8.72
CA ILE A 77 -39.57 14.33 -7.79
C ILE A 77 -40.32 15.45 -8.47
N ARG A 78 -41.13 16.21 -7.73
CA ARG A 78 -41.71 17.43 -8.23
C ARG A 78 -41.66 18.55 -7.22
N LEU A 79 -41.63 19.76 -7.71
CA LEU A 79 -41.72 20.99 -6.93
C LEU A 79 -42.55 22.01 -7.68
N HIS A 80 -43.20 22.90 -6.92
CA HIS A 80 -44.12 23.89 -7.43
C HIS A 80 -43.55 25.29 -7.22
N LEU A 81 -43.29 26.01 -8.31
CA LEU A 81 -42.61 27.32 -8.33
C LEU A 81 -43.55 28.40 -8.80
N LEU A 82 -43.48 29.57 -8.18
CA LEU A 82 -44.06 30.81 -8.62
C LEU A 82 -42.99 31.89 -8.63
N ASN A 83 -42.73 32.47 -9.76
CA ASN A 83 -41.77 33.57 -9.85
C ASN A 83 -42.47 34.91 -9.53
N ILE A 84 -42.16 35.49 -8.36
CA ILE A 84 -42.63 36.82 -7.98
C ILE A 84 -41.55 37.89 -8.12
N SER A 85 -40.35 37.49 -8.53
CA SER A 85 -39.21 38.34 -8.79
C SER A 85 -39.28 39.05 -10.15
N ALA A 86 -38.37 39.99 -10.36
CA ALA A 86 -38.12 40.57 -11.67
C ALA A 86 -37.10 39.79 -12.52
N ILE A 87 -36.52 38.74 -11.94
CA ILE A 87 -35.52 37.85 -12.58
C ILE A 87 -36.30 36.71 -13.28
N ASP A 88 -36.03 36.49 -14.57
CA ASP A 88 -36.68 35.42 -15.34
C ASP A 88 -35.82 34.14 -15.41
N ASP A 89 -34.49 34.27 -15.23
CA ASP A 89 -33.54 33.16 -15.32
C ASP A 89 -33.17 32.64 -13.93
N TRP A 90 -33.68 31.50 -13.60
CA TRP A 90 -33.41 30.78 -12.38
C TRP A 90 -32.63 29.50 -12.67
N LEU A 91 -31.87 28.98 -11.67
CA LEU A 91 -31.07 27.77 -11.79
C LEU A 91 -31.48 26.78 -10.71
N LEU A 92 -31.96 25.61 -11.11
CA LEU A 92 -32.11 24.48 -10.20
C LEU A 92 -30.76 23.76 -10.11
N VAL A 93 -30.20 23.71 -8.94
CA VAL A 93 -28.88 23.13 -8.68
C VAL A 93 -29.00 21.92 -7.78
N LEU A 94 -28.47 20.80 -8.24
CA LEU A 94 -28.27 19.60 -7.44
C LEU A 94 -26.78 19.57 -7.01
N GLU A 95 -26.55 19.72 -5.72
CA GLU A 95 -25.19 19.90 -5.18
C GLU A 95 -24.36 18.60 -5.19
N TRP A 96 -24.95 17.47 -5.57
CA TRP A 96 -24.29 16.18 -5.64
C TRP A 96 -24.04 15.77 -7.10
N PRO A 97 -22.81 15.85 -7.60
CA PRO A 97 -22.52 15.63 -9.03
C PRO A 97 -22.49 14.14 -9.43
N ILE A 98 -22.44 13.21 -8.46
CA ILE A 98 -22.37 11.76 -8.71
C ILE A 98 -23.79 11.19 -8.71
N ILE A 99 -24.54 11.50 -9.75
CA ILE A 99 -25.87 10.93 -10.01
C ILE A 99 -25.84 10.40 -11.43
N ASP A 100 -26.28 9.14 -11.61
CA ASP A 100 -26.20 8.47 -12.92
C ASP A 100 -26.92 9.30 -14.00
N ARG A 101 -28.17 9.71 -13.72
CA ARG A 101 -28.97 10.51 -14.65
C ARG A 101 -30.10 11.27 -13.97
N VAL A 102 -30.21 12.53 -14.33
CA VAL A 102 -31.33 13.42 -13.97
C VAL A 102 -31.93 13.96 -15.25
N ASP A 103 -33.23 13.68 -15.45
CA ASP A 103 -34.03 14.25 -16.52
C ASP A 103 -34.99 15.27 -15.88
N VAL A 104 -34.96 16.51 -16.33
CA VAL A 104 -35.79 17.62 -15.80
C VAL A 104 -36.69 18.16 -16.89
N ARG A 105 -37.92 18.44 -16.52
CA ARG A 105 -38.89 19.08 -17.43
C ARG A 105 -39.85 19.97 -16.66
N LEU A 106 -40.12 21.17 -17.19
CA LEU A 106 -41.09 22.09 -16.65
C LEU A 106 -42.45 21.81 -17.25
N TYR A 107 -43.49 21.94 -16.43
CA TYR A 107 -44.87 21.95 -16.87
C TYR A 107 -45.51 23.28 -16.47
N TYR A 108 -46.06 23.99 -17.42
CA TYR A 108 -46.73 25.28 -17.27
C TYR A 108 -48.22 25.07 -17.20
N PRO A 109 -48.87 25.27 -16.01
CA PRO A 109 -50.30 24.98 -15.83
C PRO A 109 -51.22 25.86 -16.69
N GLU A 110 -50.86 27.12 -16.84
CA GLU A 110 -51.68 28.07 -17.62
C GLU A 110 -51.78 27.70 -19.10
N SER A 111 -50.62 27.46 -19.72
CA SER A 111 -50.55 27.06 -21.14
C SER A 111 -50.78 25.57 -21.38
N ARG A 112 -50.83 24.76 -20.30
CA ARG A 112 -50.87 23.29 -20.32
C ARG A 112 -49.77 22.68 -21.20
N SER A 113 -48.63 23.31 -21.25
CA SER A 113 -47.50 22.93 -22.10
C SER A 113 -46.35 22.39 -21.28
N TRP A 114 -45.54 21.57 -21.94
CA TRP A 114 -44.29 21.07 -21.37
C TRP A 114 -43.10 21.79 -22.01
N GLY A 115 -42.20 22.28 -21.21
CA GLY A 115 -40.89 22.78 -21.64
C GLY A 115 -40.01 21.72 -22.27
N ALA A 116 -38.85 22.10 -22.72
CA ALA A 116 -37.85 21.19 -23.28
C ALA A 116 -37.34 20.20 -22.21
N LEU A 117 -37.00 19.00 -22.66
CA LEU A 117 -36.34 18.03 -21.79
C LEU A 117 -34.85 18.43 -21.61
N GLN A 118 -34.46 18.53 -20.37
CA GLN A 118 -33.07 18.78 -19.98
C GLN A 118 -32.54 17.52 -19.28
N SER A 119 -31.35 17.07 -19.65
CA SER A 119 -30.74 15.86 -19.09
C SER A 119 -29.31 16.12 -18.67
N ALA A 120 -28.93 15.66 -17.48
CA ALA A 120 -27.56 15.70 -16.96
C ALA A 120 -27.29 14.48 -16.08
N GLY A 121 -26.04 14.24 -15.73
CA GLY A 121 -25.62 13.11 -14.89
C GLY A 121 -24.31 12.50 -15.37
N ASP A 122 -23.68 11.68 -14.55
CA ASP A 122 -22.35 11.12 -14.84
C ASP A 122 -22.37 10.04 -15.94
N HIS A 123 -23.55 9.54 -16.32
CA HIS A 123 -23.74 8.70 -17.51
C HIS A 123 -23.71 9.48 -18.83
N LEU A 124 -23.80 10.81 -18.77
CA LEU A 124 -23.78 11.68 -19.94
C LEU A 124 -22.50 12.50 -19.96
N PRO A 125 -21.89 12.72 -21.15
CA PRO A 125 -20.80 13.67 -21.25
C PRO A 125 -21.20 15.04 -20.71
N SER A 126 -20.35 15.63 -19.85
CA SER A 126 -20.69 16.94 -19.25
C SER A 126 -20.79 18.07 -20.29
N SER A 127 -20.16 17.90 -21.43
CA SER A 127 -20.31 18.79 -22.60
C SER A 127 -21.74 18.83 -23.18
N THR A 128 -22.58 17.84 -22.85
CA THR A 128 -23.99 17.76 -23.29
C THR A 128 -24.98 18.25 -22.24
N TRP A 129 -24.53 18.64 -21.05
CA TRP A 129 -25.40 19.11 -19.98
C TRP A 129 -26.03 20.47 -20.32
N PRO A 130 -27.21 20.78 -19.79
CA PRO A 130 -27.91 22.05 -20.03
C PRO A 130 -27.09 23.28 -19.61
N ALA A 131 -26.27 23.13 -18.57
CA ALA A 131 -25.27 24.09 -18.15
C ALA A 131 -23.95 23.34 -17.88
N ILE A 132 -22.86 23.83 -18.46
CA ILE A 132 -21.50 23.24 -18.31
C ILE A 132 -20.92 23.75 -16.99
N GLU A 133 -21.34 23.14 -15.89
CA GLU A 133 -20.92 23.46 -14.53
C GLU A 133 -20.45 22.20 -13.81
N ARG A 134 -19.75 22.36 -12.67
CA ARG A 134 -19.28 21.21 -11.90
C ARG A 134 -20.39 20.45 -11.14
N GLN A 135 -21.52 21.10 -10.93
CA GLN A 135 -22.74 20.54 -10.35
C GLN A 135 -23.78 20.33 -11.45
N LEU A 136 -24.83 19.56 -11.15
CA LEU A 136 -25.92 19.38 -12.08
C LEU A 136 -26.83 20.61 -12.00
N VAL A 137 -26.75 21.47 -13.02
CA VAL A 137 -27.46 22.74 -13.09
C VAL A 137 -28.46 22.69 -14.24
N PHE A 138 -29.70 23.01 -13.91
CA PHE A 138 -30.83 23.05 -14.88
C PHE A 138 -31.37 24.46 -14.95
N PRO A 139 -31.25 25.17 -16.07
CA PRO A 139 -31.84 26.46 -16.28
C PRO A 139 -33.38 26.37 -16.23
N LEU A 140 -33.99 27.26 -15.48
CA LEU A 140 -35.45 27.41 -15.36
C LEU A 140 -35.80 28.83 -15.84
N SER A 141 -36.44 28.95 -16.98
CA SER A 141 -36.91 30.23 -17.48
C SER A 141 -38.40 30.39 -17.05
N LEU A 142 -38.62 31.35 -16.16
CA LEU A 142 -39.93 31.63 -15.56
C LEU A 142 -40.16 33.15 -15.61
N GLU A 143 -41.13 33.59 -16.40
CA GLU A 143 -41.52 35.00 -16.45
C GLU A 143 -42.09 35.47 -15.09
N LYS A 144 -42.11 36.76 -14.88
CA LYS A 144 -42.70 37.33 -13.66
C LYS A 144 -44.18 36.96 -13.53
N ALA A 145 -44.56 36.48 -12.33
CA ALA A 145 -45.87 35.95 -11.98
C ALA A 145 -46.22 34.62 -12.68
N GLU A 146 -45.27 33.98 -13.34
CA GLU A 146 -45.47 32.67 -13.97
C GLU A 146 -45.36 31.55 -12.93
N GLU A 147 -46.24 30.59 -13.04
CA GLU A 147 -46.32 29.39 -12.21
C GLU A 147 -45.87 28.17 -13.02
N ALA A 148 -45.01 27.36 -12.45
CA ALA A 148 -44.55 26.12 -13.09
C ALA A 148 -44.35 24.97 -12.10
N TRP A 149 -44.64 23.78 -12.57
CA TRP A 149 -44.23 22.55 -11.92
C TRP A 149 -42.97 22.04 -12.55
N VAL A 150 -41.93 21.83 -11.75
CA VAL A 150 -40.71 21.17 -12.18
C VAL A 150 -40.78 19.69 -11.82
N TYR A 151 -40.69 18.84 -12.81
CA TYR A 151 -40.64 17.39 -12.65
C TYR A 151 -39.24 16.90 -12.94
N LEU A 152 -38.70 16.10 -12.01
CA LEU A 152 -37.41 15.44 -12.15
C LEU A 152 -37.62 13.93 -12.16
N ARG A 153 -36.92 13.25 -13.05
CA ARG A 153 -36.76 11.80 -13.02
C ARG A 153 -35.27 11.53 -12.70
N VAL A 154 -35.02 10.98 -11.51
CA VAL A 154 -33.67 10.76 -11.01
C VAL A 154 -33.40 9.27 -10.92
N SER A 155 -32.35 8.82 -11.52
CA SER A 155 -31.82 7.45 -11.38
C SER A 155 -30.39 7.48 -10.90
N SER A 156 -30.08 6.64 -9.90
CA SER A 156 -28.73 6.45 -9.41
C SER A 156 -28.61 5.05 -8.82
N LYS A 157 -27.53 4.37 -9.11
CA LYS A 157 -27.15 3.13 -8.45
C LYS A 157 -26.43 3.37 -7.11
N GLU A 158 -26.03 4.62 -6.85
CA GLU A 158 -25.49 5.05 -5.56
C GLU A 158 -26.63 5.47 -4.60
N ASN A 159 -26.30 5.80 -3.35
CA ASN A 159 -27.27 6.35 -2.42
C ASN A 159 -27.86 7.65 -2.97
N LEU A 160 -29.19 7.69 -3.07
CA LEU A 160 -29.92 8.82 -3.60
C LEU A 160 -30.10 9.90 -2.53
N VAL A 161 -29.11 10.78 -2.43
CA VAL A 161 -29.15 11.97 -1.57
C VAL A 161 -29.17 13.19 -2.48
N LEU A 162 -30.21 14.01 -2.36
CA LEU A 162 -30.50 15.11 -3.29
C LEU A 162 -30.60 16.45 -2.54
N PRO A 163 -29.46 17.07 -2.18
CA PRO A 163 -29.49 18.46 -1.75
C PRO A 163 -29.76 19.36 -2.97
N MET A 164 -30.90 19.97 -3.00
CA MET A 164 -31.35 20.82 -4.11
C MET A 164 -31.56 22.26 -3.65
N GLN A 165 -31.18 23.20 -4.48
CA GLN A 165 -31.37 24.62 -4.24
C GLN A 165 -31.77 25.31 -5.56
N VAL A 166 -32.54 26.40 -5.44
CA VAL A 166 -32.82 27.30 -6.56
C VAL A 166 -32.07 28.60 -6.34
N PHE A 167 -31.34 29.02 -7.34
CA PHE A 167 -30.52 30.23 -7.37
C PHE A 167 -30.95 31.18 -8.47
N SER A 168 -30.74 32.47 -8.27
CA SER A 168 -30.57 33.36 -9.42
C SER A 168 -29.19 33.12 -10.06
N ALA A 169 -29.05 33.48 -11.33
CA ALA A 169 -27.77 33.31 -12.03
C ALA A 169 -26.61 34.06 -11.34
N GLU A 170 -26.89 35.24 -10.76
CA GLU A 170 -25.90 36.06 -10.07
C GLU A 170 -25.43 35.38 -8.75
N GLN A 171 -26.39 34.94 -7.94
CA GLN A 171 -26.10 34.23 -6.67
C GLN A 171 -25.27 32.97 -6.92
N PHE A 172 -25.64 32.18 -7.92
CA PHE A 172 -24.90 30.96 -8.27
C PHE A 172 -23.45 31.27 -8.67
N GLN A 173 -23.27 32.27 -9.55
CA GLN A 173 -21.92 32.65 -10.01
C GLN A 173 -21.06 33.19 -8.85
N ALA A 174 -21.63 33.99 -7.95
CA ALA A 174 -20.91 34.51 -6.79
C ALA A 174 -20.44 33.39 -5.84
N GLN A 175 -21.34 32.45 -5.53
CA GLN A 175 -21.02 31.29 -4.69
C GLN A 175 -20.01 30.37 -5.36
N GLU A 176 -20.22 30.04 -6.62
CA GLU A 176 -19.41 29.12 -7.38
C GLU A 176 -17.98 29.66 -7.61
N LYS A 177 -17.85 30.98 -7.83
CA LYS A 177 -16.55 31.63 -7.97
C LYS A 177 -15.66 31.45 -6.73
N SER A 178 -16.21 31.70 -5.55
CA SER A 178 -15.48 31.55 -4.30
C SER A 178 -15.06 30.11 -4.09
N LEU A 179 -15.94 29.19 -4.41
CA LEU A 179 -15.70 27.76 -4.26
C LEU A 179 -14.67 27.22 -5.26
N ARG A 180 -14.71 27.66 -6.54
CA ARG A 180 -13.70 27.27 -7.53
C ARG A 180 -12.30 27.72 -7.11
N VAL A 181 -12.17 28.92 -6.52
CA VAL A 181 -10.89 29.37 -5.94
C VAL A 181 -10.43 28.45 -4.82
N LEU A 182 -11.31 28.11 -3.89
CA LEU A 182 -10.99 27.21 -2.77
C LEU A 182 -10.57 25.82 -3.25
N LEU A 183 -11.32 25.25 -4.20
CA LEU A 183 -10.99 23.95 -4.81
C LEU A 183 -9.68 24.02 -5.60
N GLY A 184 -9.42 25.11 -6.32
CA GLY A 184 -8.16 25.34 -7.03
C GLY A 184 -6.96 25.37 -6.06
N MET A 185 -7.10 26.05 -4.93
CA MET A 185 -6.08 26.05 -3.87
C MET A 185 -5.89 24.65 -3.27
N PHE A 186 -6.98 23.94 -3.00
CA PHE A 186 -6.95 22.58 -2.50
C PHE A 186 -6.21 21.63 -3.46
N PHE A 187 -6.62 21.57 -4.73
CA PHE A 187 -5.97 20.70 -5.72
C PHE A 187 -4.53 21.12 -6.02
N GLY A 188 -4.25 22.43 -6.02
CA GLY A 188 -2.89 22.96 -6.16
C GLY A 188 -1.98 22.48 -5.02
N ALA A 189 -2.45 22.57 -3.78
CA ALA A 189 -1.72 22.08 -2.61
C ALA A 189 -1.54 20.55 -2.64
N MET A 190 -2.59 19.80 -3.00
CA MET A 190 -2.53 18.35 -3.15
C MET A 190 -1.50 17.92 -4.21
N LEU A 191 -1.48 18.61 -5.35
CA LEU A 191 -0.51 18.37 -6.42
C LEU A 191 0.92 18.70 -5.96
N ALA A 192 1.11 19.79 -5.22
CA ALA A 192 2.41 20.14 -4.66
C ALA A 192 2.91 19.06 -3.68
N ILE A 193 2.04 18.57 -2.79
CA ILE A 193 2.37 17.49 -1.86
C ILE A 193 2.69 16.19 -2.63
N LEU A 194 1.93 15.87 -3.69
CA LEU A 194 2.18 14.72 -4.56
C LEU A 194 3.57 14.79 -5.19
N LEU A 195 3.89 15.91 -5.85
CA LEU A 195 5.17 16.11 -6.53
C LEU A 195 6.34 16.10 -5.54
N TYR A 196 6.16 16.72 -4.37
CA TYR A 196 7.15 16.70 -3.30
C TYR A 196 7.46 15.25 -2.85
N ASN A 197 6.44 14.45 -2.52
CA ASN A 197 6.64 13.07 -2.08
C ASN A 197 7.13 12.15 -3.21
N ALA A 198 6.70 12.38 -4.45
CA ALA A 198 7.25 11.69 -5.61
C ALA A 198 8.74 11.97 -5.79
N SER A 199 9.16 13.24 -5.64
CA SER A 199 10.58 13.61 -5.69
C SER A 199 11.38 12.93 -4.58
N LEU A 200 10.85 12.92 -3.35
CA LEU A 200 11.49 12.23 -2.23
C LEU A 200 11.66 10.73 -2.50
N TYR A 201 10.67 10.09 -3.12
CA TYR A 201 10.82 8.69 -3.56
C TYR A 201 11.96 8.51 -4.56
N LEU A 202 12.07 9.40 -5.57
CA LEU A 202 13.14 9.30 -6.57
C LEU A 202 14.54 9.37 -5.94
N PHE A 203 14.71 10.21 -4.91
CA PHE A 203 15.99 10.37 -4.20
C PHE A 203 16.26 9.29 -3.15
N THR A 204 15.23 8.88 -2.40
CA THR A 204 15.42 7.98 -1.26
C THR A 204 15.21 6.52 -1.61
N ARG A 205 14.43 6.22 -2.67
CA ARG A 205 13.96 4.88 -3.08
C ARG A 205 13.27 4.11 -1.96
N HIS A 206 12.74 4.81 -0.97
CA HIS A 206 12.11 4.17 0.19
C HIS A 206 10.63 3.85 -0.12
N GLY A 207 10.22 2.59 0.10
CA GLY A 207 8.90 2.07 -0.28
C GLY A 207 7.70 2.81 0.34
N SER A 208 7.86 3.48 1.49
CA SER A 208 6.79 4.25 2.10
C SER A 208 6.38 5.45 1.23
N TYR A 209 7.35 6.11 0.56
CA TYR A 209 7.04 7.26 -0.29
C TYR A 209 6.30 6.88 -1.56
N VAL A 210 6.63 5.75 -2.20
CA VAL A 210 5.90 5.34 -3.41
C VAL A 210 4.45 5.01 -3.08
N TRP A 211 4.20 4.26 -2.01
CA TRP A 211 2.83 3.90 -1.64
C TRP A 211 2.02 5.11 -1.17
N TYR A 212 2.66 6.05 -0.48
CA TYR A 212 2.03 7.32 -0.12
C TYR A 212 1.66 8.16 -1.35
N THR A 213 2.58 8.29 -2.31
CA THR A 213 2.33 9.01 -3.57
C THR A 213 1.20 8.39 -4.37
N LEU A 214 1.16 7.05 -4.44
CA LEU A 214 0.09 6.30 -5.13
C LEU A 214 -1.26 6.42 -4.42
N TYR A 215 -1.27 6.45 -3.08
CA TYR A 215 -2.46 6.72 -2.28
C TYR A 215 -2.98 8.13 -2.54
N LEU A 216 -2.12 9.14 -2.44
CA LEU A 216 -2.46 10.54 -2.69
C LEU A 216 -2.98 10.75 -4.13
N ALA A 217 -2.34 10.13 -5.13
CA ALA A 217 -2.81 10.20 -6.52
C ALA A 217 -4.22 9.61 -6.68
N GLY A 218 -4.50 8.48 -6.04
CA GLY A 218 -5.84 7.88 -6.04
C GLY A 218 -6.89 8.80 -5.42
N VAL A 219 -6.57 9.40 -4.26
CA VAL A 219 -7.49 10.34 -3.59
C VAL A 219 -7.69 11.61 -4.40
N ILE A 220 -6.67 12.14 -5.08
CA ILE A 220 -6.83 13.29 -5.99
C ILE A 220 -7.85 12.96 -7.09
N VAL A 221 -7.75 11.79 -7.72
CA VAL A 221 -8.70 11.37 -8.77
C VAL A 221 -10.11 11.17 -8.19
N TYR A 222 -10.22 10.60 -6.99
CA TYR A 222 -11.48 10.47 -6.26
C TYR A 222 -12.12 11.85 -5.98
N GLU A 223 -11.35 12.79 -5.44
CA GLU A 223 -11.81 14.16 -5.15
C GLU A 223 -12.17 14.94 -6.41
N LEU A 224 -11.44 14.76 -7.52
CA LEU A 224 -11.79 15.31 -8.82
C LEU A 224 -13.17 14.83 -9.27
N SER A 225 -13.52 13.57 -9.02
CA SER A 225 -14.84 13.02 -9.35
C SER A 225 -15.93 13.60 -8.46
N ILE A 226 -15.76 13.56 -7.13
CA ILE A 226 -16.79 13.94 -6.15
C ILE A 226 -17.04 15.46 -6.11
N THR A 227 -16.04 16.28 -6.45
CA THR A 227 -16.20 17.74 -6.54
C THR A 227 -16.78 18.21 -7.86
N GLY A 228 -16.88 17.34 -8.87
CA GLY A 228 -17.31 17.68 -10.22
C GLY A 228 -16.24 18.37 -11.08
N ILE A 229 -15.07 18.62 -10.55
CA ILE A 229 -13.93 19.22 -11.29
C ILE A 229 -13.42 18.29 -12.40
N GLY A 230 -13.35 16.99 -12.12
CA GLY A 230 -12.93 15.98 -13.08
C GLY A 230 -13.82 15.95 -14.33
N PRO A 231 -15.15 15.71 -14.17
CA PRO A 231 -16.09 15.76 -15.29
C PRO A 231 -16.09 17.08 -16.05
N LEU A 232 -15.82 18.21 -15.38
CA LEU A 232 -15.84 19.52 -16.03
C LEU A 232 -14.57 19.80 -16.86
N TYR A 233 -13.36 19.48 -16.34
CA TYR A 233 -12.11 19.94 -16.93
C TYR A 233 -11.17 18.83 -17.40
N VAL A 234 -11.26 17.63 -16.81
CA VAL A 234 -10.27 16.56 -17.04
C VAL A 234 -10.81 15.50 -18.01
N TRP A 235 -12.08 15.11 -17.87
CA TRP A 235 -12.71 14.10 -18.72
C TRP A 235 -14.16 14.47 -19.13
N PRO A 236 -14.38 15.66 -19.75
CA PRO A 236 -15.74 16.15 -20.04
C PRO A 236 -16.54 15.28 -21.01
N ASP A 237 -15.86 14.55 -21.90
CA ASP A 237 -16.50 13.76 -22.95
C ASP A 237 -16.58 12.24 -22.66
N LEU A 238 -16.15 11.81 -21.48
CA LEU A 238 -16.13 10.38 -21.15
C LEU A 238 -17.51 9.76 -20.92
N GLY A 239 -18.48 10.53 -20.42
CA GLY A 239 -19.82 10.01 -20.12
C GLY A 239 -19.79 8.78 -19.19
N ASN A 240 -20.49 7.72 -19.57
CA ASN A 240 -20.65 6.51 -18.75
C ASN A 240 -19.33 5.92 -18.16
N PRO A 241 -18.18 5.88 -18.86
CA PRO A 241 -16.91 5.48 -18.25
C PRO A 241 -16.44 6.35 -17.09
N ALA A 242 -16.87 7.61 -16.98
CA ALA A 242 -16.49 8.52 -15.91
C ALA A 242 -16.90 7.99 -14.51
N ARG A 243 -18.05 7.32 -14.42
CA ARG A 243 -18.50 6.63 -13.20
C ARG A 243 -17.50 5.61 -12.68
N GLN A 244 -16.85 4.85 -13.59
CA GLN A 244 -15.85 3.86 -13.20
C GLN A 244 -14.62 4.52 -12.58
N ILE A 245 -14.27 5.75 -12.99
CA ILE A 245 -13.13 6.50 -12.44
C ILE A 245 -13.34 6.75 -10.94
N TYR A 246 -14.54 7.17 -10.52
CA TYR A 246 -14.87 7.38 -9.11
C TYR A 246 -14.67 6.09 -8.29
N ALA A 247 -15.30 4.99 -8.71
CA ALA A 247 -15.22 3.72 -8.00
C ALA A 247 -13.79 3.14 -7.99
N LEU A 248 -13.12 3.14 -9.13
CA LEU A 248 -11.75 2.61 -9.24
C LEU A 248 -10.74 3.43 -8.44
N SER A 249 -10.88 4.76 -8.43
CA SER A 249 -9.98 5.62 -7.65
C SER A 249 -10.18 5.45 -6.14
N ALA A 250 -11.42 5.23 -5.68
CA ALA A 250 -11.71 4.91 -4.28
C ALA A 250 -11.08 3.56 -3.89
N ILE A 251 -11.33 2.50 -4.65
CA ILE A 251 -10.77 1.15 -4.41
C ILE A 251 -9.25 1.17 -4.43
N TRP A 252 -8.68 1.83 -5.44
CA TRP A 252 -7.23 2.02 -5.55
C TRP A 252 -6.65 2.73 -4.33
N SER A 253 -7.33 3.77 -3.83
CA SER A 253 -6.89 4.53 -2.66
C SER A 253 -6.84 3.65 -1.42
N PHE A 254 -7.84 2.81 -1.17
CA PHE A 254 -7.83 1.86 -0.06
C PHE A 254 -6.73 0.81 -0.18
N PHE A 255 -6.49 0.28 -1.39
CA PHE A 255 -5.39 -0.63 -1.64
C PHE A 255 -4.03 0.04 -1.36
N ALA A 256 -3.80 1.22 -1.95
CA ALA A 256 -2.56 1.96 -1.77
C ALA A 256 -2.35 2.39 -0.31
N ALA A 257 -3.43 2.77 0.40
CA ALA A 257 -3.40 3.06 1.83
C ALA A 257 -2.99 1.84 2.66
N ALA A 258 -3.53 0.65 2.38
CA ALA A 258 -3.13 -0.58 3.06
C ALA A 258 -1.64 -0.90 2.84
N MET A 259 -1.15 -0.71 1.61
CA MET A 259 0.27 -0.89 1.29
C MET A 259 1.16 0.19 1.95
N PHE A 260 0.66 1.43 2.04
CA PHE A 260 1.31 2.50 2.77
C PHE A 260 1.40 2.19 4.27
N VAL A 261 0.31 1.79 4.91
CA VAL A 261 0.28 1.37 6.33
C VAL A 261 1.31 0.27 6.59
N ARG A 262 1.34 -0.75 5.71
CA ARG A 262 2.33 -1.83 5.80
C ARG A 262 3.77 -1.33 5.77
N ALA A 263 4.07 -0.42 4.84
CA ALA A 263 5.42 0.12 4.64
C ALA A 263 5.79 1.14 5.72
N PHE A 264 4.86 2.04 6.07
CA PHE A 264 5.09 3.13 7.01
C PHE A 264 5.24 2.64 8.45
N LEU A 265 4.38 1.72 8.90
CA LEU A 265 4.43 1.15 10.24
C LEU A 265 5.40 -0.05 10.36
N HIS A 266 6.14 -0.41 9.30
CA HIS A 266 7.06 -1.57 9.27
C HIS A 266 6.40 -2.88 9.74
N LEU A 267 5.17 -3.13 9.33
CA LEU A 267 4.42 -4.31 9.80
C LEU A 267 5.16 -5.64 9.59
N PRO A 268 5.93 -5.85 8.49
CA PRO A 268 6.73 -7.07 8.32
C PRO A 268 7.76 -7.32 9.43
N HIS A 269 8.28 -6.26 10.06
CA HIS A 269 9.23 -6.37 11.17
C HIS A 269 8.56 -6.91 12.44
N TYR A 270 7.35 -6.46 12.72
CA TYR A 270 6.62 -6.86 13.93
C TYR A 270 5.87 -8.20 13.76
N GLY A 271 5.51 -8.55 12.52
CA GLY A 271 4.77 -9.77 12.20
C GLY A 271 3.41 -9.90 12.88
N GLY A 272 2.91 -11.13 12.95
CA GLY A 272 1.69 -11.46 13.68
C GLY A 272 0.40 -10.96 13.05
N TRP A 273 -0.67 -10.83 13.85
CA TRP A 273 -2.00 -10.46 13.37
C TRP A 273 -2.08 -9.10 12.66
N PRO A 274 -1.30 -8.02 13.03
CA PRO A 274 -1.42 -6.75 12.32
C PRO A 274 -0.96 -6.85 10.87
N LEU A 275 0.09 -7.62 10.60
CA LEU A 275 0.57 -7.87 9.24
C LEU A 275 -0.43 -8.72 8.46
N TRP A 276 -0.97 -9.77 9.06
CA TRP A 276 -1.90 -10.68 8.40
C TRP A 276 -3.21 -9.97 8.03
N THR A 277 -3.82 -9.22 8.96
CA THR A 277 -5.05 -8.48 8.72
C THR A 277 -4.87 -7.40 7.66
N ASN A 278 -3.76 -6.66 7.71
CA ASN A 278 -3.46 -5.65 6.69
C ASN A 278 -3.24 -6.26 5.30
N ASN A 279 -2.57 -7.41 5.21
CA ASN A 279 -2.39 -8.12 3.94
C ASN A 279 -3.72 -8.66 3.38
N LEU A 280 -4.62 -9.13 4.25
CA LEU A 280 -5.95 -9.57 3.86
C LEU A 280 -6.78 -8.42 3.28
N LEU A 281 -6.73 -7.23 3.91
CA LEU A 281 -7.36 -6.02 3.39
C LEU A 281 -6.77 -5.62 2.02
N ALA A 282 -5.45 -5.62 1.90
CA ALA A 282 -4.80 -5.32 0.63
C ALA A 282 -5.21 -6.31 -0.48
N LEU A 283 -5.32 -7.59 -0.16
CA LEU A 283 -5.79 -8.62 -1.09
C LEU A 283 -7.26 -8.40 -1.48
N TYR A 284 -8.12 -8.08 -0.52
CA TYR A 284 -9.52 -7.76 -0.79
C TYR A 284 -9.63 -6.56 -1.75
N TRP A 285 -8.93 -5.45 -1.46
CA TRP A 285 -8.98 -4.26 -2.30
C TRP A 285 -8.40 -4.47 -3.69
N MET A 286 -7.35 -5.29 -3.82
CA MET A 286 -6.82 -5.69 -5.12
C MET A 286 -7.82 -6.55 -5.90
N ALA A 287 -8.46 -7.51 -5.24
CA ALA A 287 -9.50 -8.33 -5.85
C ALA A 287 -10.71 -7.49 -6.27
N ALA A 288 -11.15 -6.55 -5.42
CA ALA A 288 -12.21 -5.60 -5.73
C ALA A 288 -11.85 -4.73 -6.95
N LEU A 289 -10.60 -4.26 -7.05
CA LEU A 289 -10.14 -3.49 -8.22
C LEU A 289 -10.27 -4.29 -9.52
N VAL A 290 -9.76 -5.52 -9.51
CA VAL A 290 -9.82 -6.41 -10.69
C VAL A 290 -11.28 -6.73 -11.04
N LEU A 291 -12.12 -7.03 -10.04
CA LEU A 291 -13.51 -7.37 -10.24
C LEU A 291 -14.29 -6.19 -10.83
N THR A 292 -14.08 -4.97 -10.32
CA THR A 292 -14.73 -3.75 -10.82
C THR A 292 -14.31 -3.44 -12.26
N LEU A 293 -13.05 -3.72 -12.64
CA LEU A 293 -12.58 -3.57 -14.02
C LEU A 293 -13.24 -4.56 -14.98
N LEU A 294 -13.49 -5.79 -14.52
CA LEU A 294 -14.09 -6.84 -15.34
C LEU A 294 -15.62 -6.76 -15.39
N GLN A 295 -16.24 -6.41 -14.27
CA GLN A 295 -17.69 -6.45 -14.07
C GLN A 295 -18.11 -5.33 -13.11
N PRO A 296 -18.33 -4.09 -13.58
CA PRO A 296 -18.59 -2.93 -12.72
C PRO A 296 -19.82 -3.08 -11.82
N ASP A 297 -20.84 -3.80 -12.26
CA ASP A 297 -22.09 -3.99 -11.52
C ASP A 297 -21.95 -4.86 -10.26
N TRP A 298 -20.87 -5.65 -10.13
CA TRP A 298 -20.60 -6.47 -8.95
C TRP A 298 -20.13 -5.65 -7.74
N LEU A 299 -19.77 -4.38 -7.97
CA LEU A 299 -19.34 -3.44 -6.93
C LEU A 299 -20.33 -3.40 -5.75
N TYR A 300 -21.63 -3.44 -6.04
CA TYR A 300 -22.68 -3.35 -5.03
C TYR A 300 -22.86 -4.62 -4.20
N TRP A 301 -22.39 -5.78 -4.71
CA TRP A 301 -22.55 -7.07 -4.04
C TRP A 301 -21.38 -7.45 -3.12
N ILE A 302 -20.22 -6.83 -3.29
CA ILE A 302 -19.00 -7.19 -2.53
C ILE A 302 -18.89 -6.49 -1.18
N GLY A 303 -19.91 -5.74 -0.75
CA GLY A 303 -19.91 -5.07 0.56
C GLY A 303 -18.86 -3.99 0.72
N ILE A 304 -18.57 -3.24 -0.35
CA ILE A 304 -17.44 -2.29 -0.42
C ILE A 304 -17.49 -1.24 0.68
N ASN A 305 -18.67 -0.70 1.00
CA ASN A 305 -18.84 0.34 2.02
C ASN A 305 -18.54 -0.19 3.44
N GLN A 306 -18.98 -1.42 3.73
CA GLN A 306 -18.75 -2.07 5.02
C GLN A 306 -17.26 -2.38 5.21
N VAL A 307 -16.59 -2.87 4.16
CA VAL A 307 -15.15 -3.15 4.20
C VAL A 307 -14.34 -1.85 4.23
N ALA A 308 -14.78 -0.77 3.58
CA ALA A 308 -14.15 0.54 3.66
C ALA A 308 -14.13 1.06 5.11
N LEU A 309 -15.30 1.04 5.78
CA LEU A 309 -15.41 1.41 7.19
C LEU A 309 -14.53 0.52 8.09
N ALA A 310 -14.60 -0.80 7.87
CA ALA A 310 -13.76 -1.75 8.60
C ALA A 310 -12.27 -1.48 8.37
N SER A 311 -11.85 -1.14 7.14
CA SER A 311 -10.46 -0.81 6.79
C SER A 311 -9.96 0.41 7.57
N CYS A 312 -10.78 1.46 7.68
CA CYS A 312 -10.44 2.66 8.44
C CYS A 312 -10.20 2.35 9.92
N ILE A 313 -11.12 1.61 10.54
CA ILE A 313 -11.02 1.21 11.95
C ILE A 313 -9.81 0.29 12.16
N LEU A 314 -9.62 -0.69 11.28
CA LEU A 314 -8.54 -1.66 11.41
C LEU A 314 -7.16 -1.01 11.23
N ALA A 315 -7.01 -0.05 10.32
CA ALA A 315 -5.79 0.72 10.15
C ALA A 315 -5.40 1.44 11.46
N LEU A 316 -6.40 2.03 12.16
CA LEU A 316 -6.18 2.68 13.44
C LEU A 316 -5.77 1.68 14.54
N VAL A 317 -6.45 0.54 14.62
CA VAL A 317 -6.13 -0.53 15.60
C VAL A 317 -4.73 -1.10 15.36
N VAL A 318 -4.36 -1.31 14.07
CA VAL A 318 -3.02 -1.73 13.66
C VAL A 318 -1.97 -0.69 14.07
N ALA A 319 -2.25 0.60 13.86
CA ALA A 319 -1.34 1.68 14.23
C ALA A 319 -1.14 1.77 15.75
N VAL A 320 -2.22 1.65 16.55
CA VAL A 320 -2.14 1.59 18.02
C VAL A 320 -1.34 0.35 18.48
N SER A 321 -1.53 -0.79 17.81
CA SER A 321 -0.73 -1.99 18.11
C SER A 321 0.77 -1.77 17.81
N ALA A 322 1.10 -1.11 16.69
CA ALA A 322 2.47 -0.77 16.34
C ALA A 322 3.08 0.23 17.35
N TRP A 323 2.31 1.23 17.77
CA TRP A 323 2.73 2.18 18.81
C TRP A 323 3.08 1.47 20.14
N ARG A 324 2.21 0.57 20.61
CA ARG A 324 2.45 -0.21 21.83
C ARG A 324 3.70 -1.10 21.72
N ARG A 325 4.13 -1.44 20.52
CA ARG A 325 5.35 -2.20 20.25
C ARG A 325 6.59 -1.31 20.04
N GLY A 326 6.48 0.00 20.33
CA GLY A 326 7.61 0.94 20.29
C GLY A 326 7.83 1.64 18.94
N ASN A 327 6.88 1.61 18.00
CA ASN A 327 7.01 2.36 16.75
C ASN A 327 6.82 3.86 16.99
N ALA A 328 7.90 4.62 16.91
CA ALA A 328 7.92 6.06 17.15
C ALA A 328 7.14 6.90 16.10
N SER A 329 6.89 6.34 14.91
CA SER A 329 6.15 7.04 13.85
C SER A 329 4.64 6.86 13.96
N ALA A 330 4.16 5.88 14.74
CA ALA A 330 2.75 5.55 14.85
C ALA A 330 1.87 6.66 15.46
N PRO A 331 2.29 7.47 16.47
CA PRO A 331 1.43 8.49 17.05
C PRO A 331 0.95 9.55 16.05
N LEU A 332 1.85 10.03 15.18
CA LEU A 332 1.49 11.02 14.15
C LEU A 332 0.53 10.41 13.10
N PHE A 333 0.74 9.15 12.76
CA PHE A 333 -0.19 8.41 11.89
C PHE A 333 -1.58 8.29 12.54
N ILE A 334 -1.64 7.91 13.82
CA ILE A 334 -2.89 7.80 14.57
C ILE A 334 -3.64 9.13 14.58
N LEU A 335 -2.94 10.24 14.83
CA LEU A 335 -3.53 11.58 14.83
C LEU A 335 -4.13 11.92 13.46
N ALA A 336 -3.35 11.76 12.38
CA ALA A 336 -3.78 12.06 11.02
C ALA A 336 -4.99 11.21 10.61
N TRP A 337 -4.92 9.91 10.85
CA TRP A 337 -5.98 8.96 10.49
C TRP A 337 -7.26 9.16 11.32
N SER A 338 -7.12 9.45 12.62
CA SER A 338 -8.27 9.76 13.49
C SER A 338 -9.00 11.01 13.03
N PHE A 339 -8.28 12.05 12.60
CA PHE A 339 -8.89 13.27 12.09
C PHE A 339 -9.70 12.98 10.80
N LEU A 340 -9.12 12.24 9.86
CA LEU A 340 -9.82 11.82 8.64
C LEU A 340 -11.07 11.01 8.97
N ILE A 341 -10.99 10.04 9.89
CA ILE A 341 -12.15 9.22 10.30
C ILE A 341 -13.27 10.08 10.85
N VAL A 342 -12.97 11.04 11.72
CA VAL A 342 -13.97 11.97 12.29
C VAL A 342 -14.62 12.80 11.17
N CYS A 343 -13.83 13.36 10.28
CA CYS A 343 -14.35 14.14 9.14
C CYS A 343 -15.21 13.28 8.20
N THR A 344 -14.78 12.06 7.90
CA THR A 344 -15.55 11.11 7.09
C THR A 344 -16.83 10.69 7.78
N PHE A 345 -16.80 10.47 9.11
CA PHE A 345 -18.02 10.17 9.88
C PHE A 345 -19.02 11.31 9.80
N VAL A 346 -18.60 12.57 9.95
CA VAL A 346 -19.50 13.74 9.79
C VAL A 346 -20.10 13.79 8.39
N HIS A 347 -19.29 13.54 7.36
CA HIS A 347 -19.75 13.52 5.98
C HIS A 347 -20.77 12.40 5.74
N VAL A 348 -20.48 11.17 6.15
CA VAL A 348 -21.40 10.02 6.00
C VAL A 348 -22.67 10.22 6.82
N ALA A 349 -22.58 10.72 8.05
CA ALA A 349 -23.74 11.00 8.89
C ALA A 349 -24.66 12.07 8.27
N ALA A 350 -24.11 13.03 7.52
CA ALA A 350 -24.90 13.97 6.75
C ALA A 350 -25.59 13.28 5.55
N LEU A 351 -24.88 12.42 4.82
CA LEU A 351 -25.46 11.65 3.72
C LEU A 351 -26.55 10.68 4.19
N ASP A 352 -26.41 10.12 5.40
CA ASP A 352 -27.43 9.24 6.01
C ASP A 352 -28.60 10.03 6.67
N GLY A 353 -28.55 11.36 6.62
CA GLY A 353 -29.60 12.22 7.19
C GLY A 353 -29.57 12.36 8.72
N LEU A 354 -28.50 11.90 9.39
CA LEU A 354 -28.29 12.06 10.83
C LEU A 354 -27.84 13.48 11.20
N LEU A 355 -27.18 14.17 10.27
CA LEU A 355 -26.76 15.55 10.37
C LEU A 355 -27.33 16.37 9.23
N PRO A 356 -27.52 17.70 9.41
CA PRO A 356 -28.03 18.54 8.34
C PRO A 356 -27.06 18.55 7.14
N VAL A 357 -27.63 18.39 5.94
CA VAL A 357 -26.89 18.45 4.68
C VAL A 357 -26.64 19.92 4.35
N ASN A 358 -25.39 20.33 4.41
CA ASN A 358 -24.95 21.68 4.05
C ASN A 358 -23.55 21.63 3.43
N GLN A 359 -23.08 22.76 2.91
CA GLN A 359 -21.78 22.82 2.24
C GLN A 359 -20.58 22.42 3.12
N ILE A 360 -20.68 22.64 4.44
CA ILE A 360 -19.63 22.26 5.39
C ILE A 360 -19.61 20.74 5.56
N THR A 361 -20.77 20.14 5.91
CA THR A 361 -20.87 18.68 6.15
C THR A 361 -20.55 17.86 4.91
N LEU A 362 -20.95 18.32 3.73
CA LEU A 362 -20.62 17.67 2.46
C LEU A 362 -19.12 17.71 2.11
N ARG A 363 -18.36 18.69 2.67
CA ARG A 363 -16.92 18.86 2.39
C ARG A 363 -16.02 18.45 3.53
N MET A 364 -16.59 17.95 4.62
CA MET A 364 -15.77 17.51 5.77
C MET A 364 -14.77 16.43 5.37
N GLN A 365 -15.14 15.51 4.47
CA GLN A 365 -14.21 14.49 4.00
C GLN A 365 -13.02 15.08 3.22
N THR A 366 -13.27 16.03 2.33
CA THR A 366 -12.23 16.77 1.60
C THR A 366 -11.25 17.48 2.54
N LEU A 367 -11.79 18.15 3.59
CA LEU A 367 -10.99 18.75 4.66
C LEU A 367 -10.18 17.68 5.41
N GLY A 368 -10.80 16.54 5.69
CA GLY A 368 -10.15 15.40 6.34
C GLY A 368 -8.93 14.92 5.57
N PHE A 369 -9.06 14.69 4.28
CA PHE A 369 -7.95 14.32 3.40
C PHE A 369 -6.85 15.37 3.37
N PHE A 370 -7.21 16.65 3.27
CA PHE A 370 -6.24 17.72 3.22
C PHE A 370 -5.35 17.76 4.46
N VAL A 371 -5.95 17.71 5.65
CA VAL A 371 -5.23 17.73 6.93
C VAL A 371 -4.42 16.43 7.11
N GLU A 372 -5.02 15.28 6.77
CA GLU A 372 -4.33 13.99 6.83
C GLU A 372 -3.05 14.01 5.99
N PHE A 373 -3.11 14.47 4.74
CA PHE A 373 -1.95 14.49 3.87
C PHE A 373 -0.84 15.41 4.33
N ILE A 374 -1.18 16.55 4.91
CA ILE A 374 -0.19 17.42 5.54
C ILE A 374 0.48 16.69 6.70
N LEU A 375 -0.31 16.12 7.62
CA LEU A 375 0.21 15.43 8.79
C LEU A 375 1.04 14.21 8.43
N LEU A 376 0.61 13.41 7.44
CA LEU A 376 1.38 12.26 6.96
C LEU A 376 2.67 12.67 6.25
N SER A 377 2.67 13.76 5.48
CA SER A 377 3.89 14.29 4.86
C SER A 377 4.89 14.74 5.93
N VAL A 378 4.41 15.41 6.99
CA VAL A 378 5.24 15.78 8.16
C VAL A 378 5.76 14.51 8.86
N ALA A 379 4.90 13.52 9.06
CA ALA A 379 5.28 12.24 9.69
C ALA A 379 6.37 11.50 8.89
N LEU A 380 6.23 11.46 7.55
CA LEU A 380 7.24 10.88 6.67
C LEU A 380 8.57 11.65 6.73
N ALA A 381 8.51 12.99 6.70
CA ALA A 381 9.70 13.84 6.80
C ALA A 381 10.40 13.69 8.16
N ALA A 382 9.64 13.69 9.25
CA ALA A 382 10.17 13.48 10.61
C ALA A 382 10.85 12.11 10.73
N ARG A 383 10.24 11.07 10.18
CA ARG A 383 10.83 9.73 10.14
C ARG A 383 12.13 9.70 9.35
N LEU A 384 12.16 10.28 8.14
CA LEU A 384 13.38 10.34 7.33
C LEU A 384 14.50 11.05 8.08
N ASN A 385 14.19 12.15 8.76
CA ASN A 385 15.16 12.88 9.55
C ASN A 385 15.69 12.07 10.74
N SER A 386 14.82 11.32 11.42
CA SER A 386 15.24 10.44 12.52
C SER A 386 16.11 9.28 12.03
N GLU A 387 15.77 8.65 10.89
CA GLU A 387 16.59 7.61 10.27
C GLU A 387 17.95 8.15 9.79
N ARG A 388 17.97 9.37 9.23
CA ARG A 388 19.23 10.05 8.86
C ARG A 388 20.07 10.36 10.08
N ALA A 389 19.48 10.92 11.13
CA ALA A 389 20.17 11.22 12.37
C ALA A 389 20.77 9.95 13.00
N ALA A 390 20.01 8.84 13.02
CA ALA A 390 20.50 7.57 13.52
C ALA A 390 21.67 7.02 12.69
N ARG A 391 21.62 7.15 11.35
CA ARG A 391 22.73 6.74 10.46
C ARG A 391 23.96 7.61 10.68
N VAL A 392 23.80 8.93 10.81
CA VAL A 392 24.90 9.85 11.09
C VAL A 392 25.52 9.54 12.46
N ALA A 393 24.69 9.31 13.49
CA ALA A 393 25.20 8.93 14.81
C ALA A 393 25.97 7.60 14.79
N ALA A 394 25.44 6.59 14.05
CA ALA A 394 26.12 5.32 13.87
C ALA A 394 27.45 5.48 13.10
N GLN A 395 27.49 6.36 12.09
CA GLN A 395 28.73 6.67 11.37
C GLN A 395 29.76 7.38 12.28
N HIS A 396 29.31 8.32 13.10
CA HIS A 396 30.19 8.99 14.06
C HIS A 396 30.78 8.00 15.08
N SER A 397 29.94 7.14 15.66
CA SER A 397 30.45 6.12 16.59
C SER A 397 31.40 5.13 15.94
N LEU A 398 31.17 4.79 14.66
CA LEU A 398 32.08 3.95 13.89
C LEU A 398 33.45 4.66 13.63
N LEU A 399 33.42 5.96 13.33
CA LEU A 399 34.61 6.77 13.16
C LEU A 399 35.38 6.89 14.47
N GLU A 400 34.72 7.17 15.58
CA GLU A 400 35.32 7.22 16.91
C GLU A 400 35.98 5.87 17.30
N LEU A 401 35.28 4.76 17.06
CA LEU A 401 35.84 3.43 17.29
C LEU A 401 37.07 3.16 16.40
N ARG A 402 37.01 3.64 15.14
CA ARG A 402 38.15 3.51 14.22
C ARG A 402 39.33 4.36 14.64
N GLU A 403 39.09 5.61 15.11
CA GLU A 403 40.15 6.47 15.65
C GLU A 403 40.78 5.87 16.91
N GLN A 404 39.93 5.34 17.82
CA GLN A 404 40.41 4.65 19.02
C GLN A 404 41.22 3.40 18.66
N ALA A 405 40.76 2.62 17.66
CA ALA A 405 41.51 1.46 17.18
C ALA A 405 42.85 1.86 16.54
N LEU A 406 42.87 2.93 15.74
CA LEU A 406 44.11 3.48 15.16
C LEU A 406 45.06 4.01 16.22
N ALA A 407 44.55 4.76 17.20
CA ALA A 407 45.36 5.26 18.32
C ALA A 407 45.93 4.11 19.15
N SER A 408 45.13 3.08 19.44
CA SER A 408 45.60 1.86 20.11
C SER A 408 46.64 1.11 19.29
N GLN A 409 46.45 1.01 17.97
CA GLN A 409 47.42 0.40 17.07
C GLN A 409 48.74 1.19 17.01
N GLN A 410 48.64 2.53 16.97
CA GLN A 410 49.83 3.39 17.01
C GLN A 410 50.57 3.26 18.34
N GLN A 411 49.85 3.21 19.46
CA GLN A 411 50.47 2.95 20.78
C GLN A 411 51.16 1.59 20.82
N MET A 412 50.50 0.55 20.26
CA MET A 412 51.09 -0.79 20.19
C MET A 412 52.35 -0.81 19.32
N LEU A 413 52.29 -0.11 18.17
CA LEU A 413 53.46 0.03 17.30
C LEU A 413 54.62 0.79 17.99
N GLU A 414 54.27 1.85 18.74
CA GLU A 414 55.28 2.61 19.49
C GLU A 414 55.91 1.77 20.62
N VAL A 415 55.07 1.01 21.36
CA VAL A 415 55.54 0.05 22.35
C VAL A 415 56.38 -1.04 21.69
N GLN A 416 55.92 -1.58 20.58
CA GLN A 416 56.66 -2.62 19.83
C GLN A 416 57.98 -2.08 19.29
N ARG A 417 57.99 -0.82 18.81
CA ARG A 417 59.23 -0.18 18.35
C ARG A 417 60.22 0.02 19.51
N ARG A 418 59.75 0.54 20.66
CA ARG A 418 60.60 0.66 21.85
C ARG A 418 61.12 -0.69 22.34
N THR A 419 60.23 -1.70 22.33
CA THR A 419 60.60 -3.06 22.70
C THR A 419 61.58 -3.66 21.71
N ASN A 420 61.42 -3.37 20.40
CA ASN A 420 62.38 -3.81 19.39
C ASN A 420 63.72 -3.08 19.53
N GLU A 421 63.72 -1.77 19.81
CA GLU A 421 64.96 -1.00 20.07
C GLU A 421 65.69 -1.54 21.32
N GLU A 422 64.94 -1.85 22.40
CA GLU A 422 65.53 -2.53 23.59
C GLU A 422 65.94 -3.97 23.27
N LEU A 423 65.22 -4.69 22.42
CA LEU A 423 65.60 -6.03 22.00
C LEU A 423 66.85 -6.00 21.10
N GLU A 424 66.89 -5.03 20.17
CA GLU A 424 68.10 -4.88 19.33
C GLU A 424 69.36 -4.60 20.17
N LEU A 425 69.21 -3.73 21.17
CA LEU A 425 70.31 -3.53 22.14
C LEU A 425 70.67 -4.81 22.91
N ARG A 426 69.63 -5.53 23.42
CA ARG A 426 69.80 -6.84 24.06
C ARG A 426 70.28 -7.93 23.12
N VAL A 427 69.83 -7.89 21.84
CA VAL A 427 70.30 -8.82 20.81
C VAL A 427 71.75 -8.53 20.43
N GLN A 428 72.17 -7.25 20.36
CA GLN A 428 73.54 -6.92 20.17
C GLN A 428 74.43 -7.40 21.35
N GLU A 429 73.96 -7.22 22.58
CA GLU A 429 74.63 -7.78 23.78
C GLU A 429 74.61 -9.30 23.82
N ARG A 430 73.48 -9.94 23.41
CA ARG A 430 73.36 -11.39 23.37
C ARG A 430 73.91 -12.02 22.12
N THR A 431 73.98 -11.32 20.96
CA THR A 431 74.61 -11.89 19.75
C THR A 431 76.10 -12.07 19.95
N ALA A 432 76.67 -11.16 20.73
CA ALA A 432 78.05 -11.41 21.24
C ALA A 432 78.14 -12.64 22.17
N ALA A 433 77.04 -12.98 22.88
CA ALA A 433 76.95 -14.18 23.71
C ALA A 433 76.43 -15.41 22.95
N LEU A 434 75.54 -15.23 21.94
CA LEU A 434 74.86 -16.30 21.19
C LEU A 434 75.62 -16.84 19.98
N GLN A 435 76.65 -16.16 19.54
CA GLN A 435 77.67 -16.83 18.66
C GLN A 435 78.24 -18.09 19.29
N ARG A 436 78.08 -18.24 20.61
CA ARG A 436 78.46 -19.45 21.35
C ARG A 436 77.37 -20.52 21.44
N THR A 437 76.07 -20.13 21.18
CA THR A 437 74.94 -21.08 21.33
C THR A 437 74.23 -21.39 19.99
N LYS A 438 74.91 -21.11 18.86
CA LYS A 438 74.30 -21.28 17.51
C LYS A 438 74.00 -22.76 17.16
N GLN A 439 74.49 -23.67 17.92
CA GLN A 439 74.39 -25.12 17.65
C GLN A 439 73.06 -25.74 18.18
N ASP A 440 72.35 -25.07 19.12
CA ASP A 440 71.14 -25.64 19.71
C ASP A 440 69.87 -25.23 19.03
N LEU A 441 69.98 -24.28 18.09
CA LEU A 441 68.76 -23.66 17.51
C LEU A 441 68.23 -24.26 16.19
N GLU A 442 68.99 -25.17 15.58
CA GLU A 442 68.58 -25.79 14.30
C GLU A 442 67.44 -26.79 14.47
N THR A 443 67.17 -27.21 15.71
CA THR A 443 66.11 -28.15 16.01
C THR A 443 64.68 -27.51 16.24
N ALA A 444 64.63 -26.20 16.45
CA ALA A 444 63.33 -25.53 16.76
C ALA A 444 62.52 -25.05 15.53
N ASN A 445 63.13 -25.14 14.33
CA ASN A 445 62.54 -24.55 13.14
C ASN A 445 61.52 -25.44 12.41
N SER A 446 61.32 -26.66 12.90
CA SER A 446 60.40 -27.61 12.25
C SER A 446 58.97 -27.51 12.75
N GLU A 447 58.72 -26.73 13.80
CA GLU A 447 57.37 -26.71 14.45
C GLU A 447 56.44 -25.55 14.06
N LEU A 448 56.92 -24.55 13.36
CA LEU A 448 56.16 -23.36 13.02
C LEU A 448 55.34 -23.42 11.71
N THR A 449 55.40 -24.55 11.01
CA THR A 449 54.68 -24.72 9.72
C THR A 449 53.22 -25.17 9.92
N ARG A 450 52.75 -25.22 11.14
CA ARG A 450 51.49 -25.95 11.49
C ARG A 450 50.27 -25.10 11.76
N ILE A 451 50.26 -23.82 11.49
CA ILE A 451 49.06 -23.01 11.81
C ILE A 451 48.49 -22.32 10.58
N SER A 452 47.52 -22.89 9.98
CA SER A 452 46.37 -22.29 9.27
C SER A 452 45.56 -23.34 8.52
N HIS A 453 44.75 -24.08 9.22
CA HIS A 453 43.85 -25.08 8.61
C HIS A 453 42.39 -24.60 8.55
N THR A 454 42.05 -23.42 9.09
CA THR A 454 40.67 -22.96 9.18
C THR A 454 40.42 -21.63 8.45
N ASP A 455 39.19 -21.44 7.92
CA ASP A 455 38.71 -20.18 7.37
C ASP A 455 38.27 -19.24 8.51
N ALA A 456 38.75 -17.99 8.43
CA ALA A 456 38.54 -17.01 9.52
C ALA A 456 37.07 -16.61 9.74
N LEU A 457 36.23 -16.60 8.69
CA LEU A 457 34.83 -16.19 8.76
C LEU A 457 33.96 -17.34 9.27
N THR A 458 34.17 -18.53 8.72
CA THR A 458 33.25 -19.66 8.94
C THR A 458 33.71 -20.62 10.03
N GLN A 459 34.98 -20.55 10.41
CA GLN A 459 35.61 -21.52 11.32
C GLN A 459 35.50 -22.99 10.83
N LEU A 460 35.21 -23.19 9.56
CA LEU A 460 35.36 -24.46 8.86
C LEU A 460 36.77 -24.64 8.38
N ALA A 461 37.10 -25.81 7.89
CA ALA A 461 38.35 -26.02 7.18
C ALA A 461 38.48 -25.01 6.02
N ASN A 462 39.68 -24.46 5.83
CA ASN A 462 39.93 -23.66 4.65
C ASN A 462 40.24 -24.55 3.43
N ARG A 463 40.16 -23.96 2.25
CA ARG A 463 40.42 -24.65 0.98
C ARG A 463 41.75 -25.42 1.01
N ARG A 464 42.83 -24.79 1.52
CA ARG A 464 44.15 -25.40 1.55
C ARG A 464 44.17 -26.69 2.39
N TYR A 465 43.51 -26.69 3.53
CA TYR A 465 43.40 -27.89 4.36
C TYR A 465 42.49 -28.95 3.70
N CYS A 466 41.39 -28.51 3.06
CA CYS A 466 40.56 -29.42 2.30
C CYS A 466 41.34 -30.11 1.18
N ASP A 467 42.07 -29.35 0.37
CA ASP A 467 42.88 -29.89 -0.72
C ASP A 467 44.01 -30.84 -0.19
N GLN A 468 44.61 -30.53 0.97
CA GLN A 468 45.58 -31.43 1.63
C GLN A 468 44.92 -32.75 2.09
N GLN A 469 43.73 -32.66 2.69
CA GLN A 469 42.97 -33.85 3.10
C GLN A 469 42.58 -34.70 1.88
N LEU A 470 42.11 -34.06 0.82
CA LEU A 470 41.77 -34.70 -0.44
C LEU A 470 42.95 -35.44 -1.06
N ALA A 471 44.17 -34.85 -1.06
CA ALA A 471 45.37 -35.46 -1.61
C ALA A 471 45.82 -36.75 -0.88
N HIS A 472 45.41 -36.92 0.38
CA HIS A 472 45.78 -38.10 1.20
C HIS A 472 44.62 -39.08 1.40
N LEU A 473 43.41 -38.77 0.87
CA LEU A 473 42.22 -39.60 1.00
C LEU A 473 42.19 -40.66 -0.10
N HIS A 474 42.26 -41.92 0.29
CA HIS A 474 42.08 -43.09 -0.56
C HIS A 474 40.92 -43.90 0.01
N ASP A 475 39.71 -43.27 0.04
CA ASP A 475 38.53 -43.90 0.59
C ASP A 475 37.61 -44.42 -0.55
N PRO A 476 37.40 -45.73 -0.66
CA PRO A 476 36.56 -46.31 -1.71
C PRO A 476 35.07 -45.91 -1.62
N ALA A 477 34.62 -45.40 -0.47
CA ALA A 477 33.25 -44.98 -0.21
C ALA A 477 33.16 -43.48 0.13
N LEU A 478 33.98 -42.65 -0.51
CA LEU A 478 33.96 -41.21 -0.32
C LEU A 478 32.86 -40.56 -1.14
N ALA A 479 32.06 -39.70 -0.50
CA ALA A 479 31.17 -38.77 -1.20
C ALA A 479 31.67 -37.33 -1.04
N VAL A 480 31.62 -36.58 -2.13
CA VAL A 480 31.94 -35.15 -2.18
C VAL A 480 30.66 -34.37 -2.54
N LEU A 481 30.34 -33.42 -1.68
CA LEU A 481 29.26 -32.46 -1.92
C LEU A 481 29.90 -31.11 -2.24
N MET A 482 29.65 -30.58 -3.42
CA MET A 482 29.95 -29.19 -3.77
C MET A 482 28.71 -28.35 -3.58
N ILE A 483 28.80 -27.30 -2.79
CA ILE A 483 27.65 -26.50 -2.30
C ILE A 483 27.90 -25.04 -2.62
N ASP A 484 26.87 -24.34 -3.09
CA ASP A 484 26.93 -22.92 -3.39
C ASP A 484 25.64 -22.22 -2.98
N ILE A 485 25.75 -21.01 -2.46
CA ILE A 485 24.61 -20.22 -2.04
C ILE A 485 23.96 -19.58 -3.26
N ASP A 486 22.71 -19.93 -3.50
CA ASP A 486 21.96 -19.44 -4.66
C ASP A 486 21.81 -17.92 -4.65
N HIS A 487 22.13 -17.30 -5.78
CA HIS A 487 21.99 -15.86 -5.97
C HIS A 487 22.76 -15.00 -4.93
N PHE A 488 23.85 -15.52 -4.38
CA PHE A 488 24.61 -14.86 -3.32
C PHE A 488 25.09 -13.47 -3.72
N LYS A 489 25.51 -13.29 -4.97
CA LYS A 489 25.85 -11.96 -5.49
C LYS A 489 24.68 -10.98 -5.34
N ARG A 490 23.45 -11.42 -5.65
CA ARG A 490 22.27 -10.58 -5.49
C ARG A 490 21.97 -10.26 -4.02
N ILE A 491 22.24 -11.20 -3.12
CA ILE A 491 22.14 -10.97 -1.66
C ILE A 491 23.13 -9.86 -1.26
N ASN A 492 24.40 -9.96 -1.67
CA ASN A 492 25.40 -8.95 -1.41
C ASN A 492 25.06 -7.59 -2.04
N ASP A 493 24.59 -7.59 -3.28
CA ASP A 493 24.24 -6.37 -4.02
C ASP A 493 23.01 -5.68 -3.39
N THR A 494 22.10 -6.45 -2.78
CA THR A 494 20.84 -5.94 -2.20
C THR A 494 21.00 -5.56 -0.73
N TYR A 495 21.72 -6.37 0.06
CA TYR A 495 21.78 -6.25 1.52
C TYR A 495 23.18 -5.92 2.05
N GLY A 496 24.16 -5.84 1.16
CA GLY A 496 25.56 -5.54 1.47
C GLY A 496 26.39 -6.76 1.91
N HIS A 497 27.71 -6.65 1.78
CA HIS A 497 28.65 -7.72 2.13
C HIS A 497 28.53 -8.18 3.60
N PRO A 498 28.33 -7.31 4.61
CA PRO A 498 28.17 -7.78 5.99
C PRO A 498 26.96 -8.69 6.21
N PHE A 499 25.90 -8.49 5.43
CA PHE A 499 24.75 -9.39 5.45
C PHE A 499 25.09 -10.74 4.78
N GLY A 500 25.78 -10.68 3.64
CA GLY A 500 26.30 -11.89 2.97
C GLY A 500 27.22 -12.70 3.88
N ASP A 501 28.10 -12.05 4.64
CA ASP A 501 28.97 -12.72 5.59
C ASP A 501 28.19 -13.43 6.71
N ARG A 502 27.08 -12.85 7.19
CA ARG A 502 26.15 -13.55 8.12
C ARG A 502 25.50 -14.77 7.45
N CYS A 503 25.09 -14.65 6.20
CA CYS A 503 24.52 -15.76 5.43
C CYS A 503 25.54 -16.90 5.27
N ILE A 504 26.78 -16.58 4.86
CA ILE A 504 27.90 -17.53 4.76
C ILE A 504 28.11 -18.23 6.10
N SER A 505 28.18 -17.46 7.19
CA SER A 505 28.43 -17.98 8.53
C SER A 505 27.30 -18.89 8.99
N ALA A 506 26.04 -18.54 8.69
CA ALA A 506 24.90 -19.37 9.04
C ALA A 506 24.86 -20.69 8.25
N VAL A 507 25.14 -20.63 6.96
CA VAL A 507 25.29 -21.85 6.13
C VAL A 507 26.43 -22.72 6.68
N ALA A 508 27.56 -22.13 7.01
CA ALA A 508 28.69 -22.85 7.61
C ALA A 508 28.33 -23.55 8.91
N GLN A 509 27.48 -22.94 9.75
CA GLN A 509 27.00 -23.58 10.98
C GLN A 509 26.15 -24.81 10.68
N VAL A 510 25.29 -24.73 9.66
CA VAL A 510 24.50 -25.90 9.20
C VAL A 510 25.44 -27.02 8.73
N LEU A 511 26.43 -26.68 7.93
CA LEU A 511 27.42 -27.66 7.43
C LEU A 511 28.24 -28.28 8.58
N LYS A 512 28.68 -27.48 9.53
CA LYS A 512 29.40 -27.93 10.73
C LYS A 512 28.57 -28.91 11.57
N GLN A 513 27.26 -28.68 11.62
CA GLN A 513 26.35 -29.60 12.34
C GLN A 513 26.10 -30.90 11.55
N ALA A 514 26.09 -30.81 10.23
CA ALA A 514 25.88 -31.96 9.36
C ALA A 514 27.13 -32.89 9.29
N THR A 515 28.33 -32.38 9.59
CA THR A 515 29.63 -33.09 9.55
C THR A 515 30.14 -33.41 10.95
N ARG A 516 29.29 -33.94 11.85
CA ARG A 516 29.73 -34.33 13.22
C ARG A 516 30.31 -35.72 13.33
N ARG A 517 30.22 -36.55 12.28
CA ARG A 517 30.83 -37.88 12.30
C ARG A 517 32.34 -37.76 12.20
N SER A 518 33.04 -38.63 12.92
CA SER A 518 34.52 -38.69 12.85
C SER A 518 34.91 -39.08 11.43
N GLY A 519 35.68 -38.21 10.78
CA GLY A 519 36.14 -38.44 9.42
C GLY A 519 35.47 -37.56 8.36
N ASP A 520 34.28 -37.01 8.61
CA ASP A 520 33.65 -36.03 7.72
C ASP A 520 34.35 -34.69 7.82
N LEU A 521 34.37 -33.92 6.72
CA LEU A 521 34.98 -32.61 6.66
C LEU A 521 34.05 -31.63 5.98
N ALA A 522 33.79 -30.47 6.59
CA ALA A 522 33.20 -29.33 5.92
C ALA A 522 34.27 -28.25 5.73
N ALA A 523 34.36 -27.71 4.55
CA ALA A 523 35.33 -26.67 4.20
C ALA A 523 34.66 -25.54 3.42
N ARG A 524 35.13 -24.32 3.64
CA ARG A 524 34.84 -23.21 2.73
C ARG A 524 35.84 -23.28 1.57
N TYR A 525 35.32 -23.52 0.38
CA TYR A 525 36.15 -23.77 -0.79
C TYR A 525 36.37 -22.52 -1.64
N GLY A 526 35.39 -21.61 -1.65
CA GLY A 526 35.41 -20.31 -2.32
C GLY A 526 34.70 -19.24 -1.50
N GLY A 527 34.29 -18.17 -2.12
CA GLY A 527 33.53 -17.06 -1.48
C GLY A 527 32.25 -17.54 -0.81
N GLU A 528 31.31 -18.04 -1.59
CA GLU A 528 30.05 -18.63 -1.18
C GLU A 528 29.96 -20.14 -1.38
N GLU A 529 31.11 -20.75 -1.75
CA GLU A 529 31.22 -22.17 -2.06
C GLU A 529 31.74 -22.95 -0.89
N PHE A 530 31.15 -24.10 -0.64
CA PHE A 530 31.57 -25.04 0.40
C PHE A 530 31.74 -26.44 -0.18
N VAL A 531 32.64 -27.17 0.43
CA VAL A 531 32.84 -28.59 0.15
C VAL A 531 32.58 -29.38 1.42
N VAL A 532 31.78 -30.44 1.28
CA VAL A 532 31.63 -31.44 2.35
C VAL A 532 32.12 -32.78 1.85
N LEU A 533 32.97 -33.38 2.63
CA LEU A 533 33.50 -34.73 2.42
C LEU A 533 32.81 -35.65 3.41
N LEU A 534 32.16 -36.68 2.92
CA LEU A 534 31.50 -37.70 3.73
C LEU A 534 32.22 -39.04 3.50
N ARG A 535 32.77 -39.59 4.56
CA ARG A 535 33.45 -40.91 4.52
C ARG A 535 32.44 -42.03 4.75
N ASP A 536 32.75 -43.21 4.25
CA ASP A 536 31.93 -44.40 4.39
C ASP A 536 30.45 -44.12 3.99
N SER A 537 30.24 -43.37 2.89
CA SER A 537 28.92 -42.92 2.47
C SER A 537 28.58 -43.46 1.10
N ASN A 538 27.46 -44.19 1.02
CA ASN A 538 26.91 -44.65 -0.27
C ASN A 538 26.13 -43.49 -0.99
N PRO A 539 25.84 -43.62 -2.30
CA PRO A 539 25.15 -42.54 -3.03
C PRO A 539 23.78 -42.14 -2.49
N ALA A 540 23.03 -43.07 -1.88
CA ALA A 540 21.73 -42.79 -1.31
C ALA A 540 21.86 -41.96 -0.01
N ASP A 541 22.79 -42.37 0.89
CA ASP A 541 23.07 -41.64 2.13
C ASP A 541 23.66 -40.25 1.87
N ALA A 542 24.54 -40.13 0.88
CA ALA A 542 25.12 -38.84 0.49
C ALA A 542 24.05 -37.89 -0.07
N HIS A 543 23.15 -38.40 -0.89
CA HIS A 543 22.03 -37.62 -1.44
C HIS A 543 21.05 -37.21 -0.35
N GLU A 544 20.68 -38.10 0.55
CA GLU A 544 19.81 -37.82 1.70
C GLU A 544 20.45 -36.75 2.60
N ARG A 545 21.75 -36.88 2.89
CA ARG A 545 22.49 -35.91 3.69
C ARG A 545 22.53 -34.53 3.01
N ALA A 546 22.76 -34.49 1.70
CA ALA A 546 22.73 -33.27 0.92
C ALA A 546 21.34 -32.60 0.95
N GLU A 547 20.29 -33.39 0.83
CA GLU A 547 18.91 -32.89 0.91
C GLU A 547 18.55 -32.36 2.31
N GLN A 548 19.00 -33.02 3.39
CA GLN A 548 18.89 -32.52 4.75
C GLN A 548 19.60 -31.16 4.94
N ILE A 549 20.80 -31.02 4.38
CA ILE A 549 21.56 -29.76 4.39
C ILE A 549 20.79 -28.68 3.64
N ARG A 550 20.32 -28.98 2.42
CA ARG A 550 19.56 -28.03 1.60
C ARG A 550 18.32 -27.54 2.33
N GLN A 551 17.53 -28.45 2.92
CA GLN A 551 16.31 -28.12 3.65
C GLN A 551 16.63 -27.28 4.90
N ALA A 552 17.67 -27.63 5.63
CA ALA A 552 18.09 -26.88 6.81
C ALA A 552 18.47 -25.45 6.46
N VAL A 553 19.19 -25.24 5.33
CA VAL A 553 19.55 -23.90 4.86
C VAL A 553 18.33 -23.14 4.37
N MET A 554 17.41 -23.78 3.64
CA MET A 554 16.16 -23.17 3.18
C MET A 554 15.27 -22.73 4.35
N GLY A 555 15.40 -23.39 5.52
CA GLY A 555 14.71 -23.04 6.76
C GLY A 555 15.33 -21.87 7.51
N LEU A 556 16.48 -21.35 7.11
CA LEU A 556 17.10 -20.20 7.75
C LEU A 556 16.30 -18.93 7.42
N GLU A 557 15.99 -18.18 8.44
CA GLU A 557 15.36 -16.86 8.31
C GLU A 557 16.34 -15.79 8.77
N PHE A 558 16.61 -14.86 7.87
CA PHE A 558 17.47 -13.70 8.15
C PHE A 558 16.59 -12.46 8.20
N ASP A 559 16.72 -11.72 9.28
CA ASP A 559 16.11 -10.41 9.35
C ASP A 559 17.08 -9.34 8.81
N HIS A 560 16.59 -8.54 7.88
CA HIS A 560 17.25 -7.33 7.41
C HIS A 560 16.25 -6.19 7.37
N GLU A 561 16.35 -5.29 8.35
CA GLU A 561 15.49 -4.09 8.47
C GLU A 561 13.98 -4.41 8.43
N GLY A 562 13.57 -5.49 9.12
CA GLY A 562 12.18 -5.92 9.19
C GLY A 562 11.68 -6.72 7.98
N THR A 563 12.58 -7.04 7.04
CA THR A 563 12.27 -7.91 5.91
C THR A 563 12.86 -9.30 6.16
N ALA A 564 12.03 -10.33 6.14
CA ALA A 564 12.50 -11.70 6.19
C ALA A 564 13.15 -12.10 4.86
N VAL A 565 14.45 -12.31 4.88
CA VAL A 565 15.22 -12.79 3.73
C VAL A 565 15.47 -14.28 3.90
N ARG A 566 15.12 -15.05 2.88
CA ARG A 566 15.44 -16.48 2.79
C ARG A 566 16.47 -16.70 1.72
N LEU A 567 17.38 -17.60 1.99
CA LEU A 567 18.34 -18.05 1.01
C LEU A 567 18.18 -19.55 0.74
N THR A 568 18.67 -19.96 -0.39
CA THR A 568 18.72 -21.36 -0.77
C THR A 568 20.14 -21.71 -1.20
N ILE A 569 20.40 -22.99 -1.25
CA ILE A 569 21.67 -23.52 -1.75
C ILE A 569 21.40 -24.56 -2.83
N SER A 570 22.28 -24.63 -3.77
CA SER A 570 22.38 -25.72 -4.72
C SER A 570 23.51 -26.67 -4.31
N ILE A 571 23.30 -27.95 -4.48
CA ILE A 571 24.28 -28.97 -4.09
C ILE A 571 24.50 -29.94 -5.24
N GLY A 572 25.77 -30.15 -5.58
CA GLY A 572 26.19 -31.21 -6.46
C GLY A 572 26.83 -32.34 -5.66
N VAL A 573 26.39 -33.56 -5.86
CA VAL A 573 26.86 -34.75 -5.16
C VAL A 573 27.59 -35.69 -6.13
N ALA A 574 28.79 -36.09 -5.78
CA ALA A 574 29.51 -37.15 -6.46
C ALA A 574 30.03 -38.17 -5.43
N CYS A 575 29.84 -39.44 -5.74
CA CYS A 575 30.22 -40.53 -4.87
C CYS A 575 31.22 -41.44 -5.59
N ASN A 576 32.28 -41.86 -4.87
CA ASN A 576 33.15 -42.95 -5.32
C ASN A 576 32.47 -44.27 -5.03
N SER A 577 32.66 -45.26 -5.90
CA SER A 577 32.23 -46.63 -5.65
C SER A 577 33.45 -47.53 -5.62
N ALA A 578 33.40 -48.56 -4.80
CA ALA A 578 34.50 -49.52 -4.68
C ALA A 578 34.93 -50.18 -6.00
N GLU A 579 34.06 -50.12 -7.00
CA GLU A 579 34.32 -50.71 -8.34
C GLU A 579 34.97 -49.71 -9.30
N GLN A 580 34.90 -48.37 -9.04
CA GLN A 580 35.36 -47.36 -9.99
C GLN A 580 36.69 -46.74 -9.67
N GLY A 581 37.12 -46.73 -8.39
CA GLY A 581 38.47 -46.27 -7.95
C GLY A 581 38.88 -44.91 -8.47
N LEU A 582 37.91 -43.96 -8.54
CA LEU A 582 38.13 -42.61 -9.10
C LEU A 582 39.11 -41.85 -8.21
N ASP A 583 39.99 -41.09 -8.85
CA ASP A 583 40.80 -40.15 -8.12
C ASP A 583 39.93 -39.01 -7.52
N VAL A 584 40.41 -38.44 -6.45
CA VAL A 584 39.66 -37.44 -5.70
C VAL A 584 39.40 -36.17 -6.50
N GLN A 585 40.31 -35.80 -7.40
CA GLN A 585 40.14 -34.61 -8.26
C GLN A 585 39.02 -34.83 -9.30
N THR A 586 38.91 -36.03 -9.83
CA THR A 586 37.83 -36.44 -10.73
C THR A 586 36.50 -36.40 -9.99
N LEU A 587 36.44 -36.82 -8.73
CA LEU A 587 35.25 -36.79 -7.88
C LEU A 587 34.81 -35.33 -7.58
N LEU A 588 35.77 -34.47 -7.26
CA LEU A 588 35.51 -33.06 -7.04
C LEU A 588 34.95 -32.38 -8.29
N ASN A 589 35.54 -32.64 -9.46
CA ASN A 589 35.10 -32.12 -10.73
C ASN A 589 33.69 -32.67 -11.13
N ALA A 590 33.36 -33.88 -10.73
CA ALA A 590 32.03 -34.46 -10.94
C ALA A 590 31.00 -33.79 -10.04
N ALA A 591 31.29 -33.53 -8.79
CA ALA A 591 30.45 -32.79 -7.87
C ALA A 591 30.22 -31.36 -8.36
N ASP A 592 31.26 -30.69 -8.88
CA ASP A 592 31.13 -29.32 -9.43
C ASP A 592 30.22 -29.31 -10.68
N ARG A 593 30.35 -30.28 -11.59
CA ARG A 593 29.42 -30.43 -12.73
C ARG A 593 28.01 -30.68 -12.28
N ALA A 594 27.79 -31.50 -11.25
CA ALA A 594 26.47 -31.75 -10.69
C ALA A 594 25.89 -30.46 -10.06
N LEU A 595 26.70 -29.69 -9.38
CA LEU A 595 26.32 -28.37 -8.84
C LEU A 595 25.91 -27.41 -9.97
N TYR A 596 26.65 -27.40 -11.07
CA TYR A 596 26.30 -26.60 -12.24
C TYR A 596 24.94 -26.97 -12.82
N VAL A 597 24.64 -28.29 -12.94
CA VAL A 597 23.31 -28.79 -13.36
C VAL A 597 22.24 -28.38 -12.36
N ALA A 598 22.50 -28.46 -11.06
CA ALA A 598 21.58 -27.99 -10.03
C ALA A 598 21.25 -26.50 -10.19
N LYS A 599 22.26 -25.69 -10.47
CA LYS A 599 22.06 -24.25 -10.72
C LYS A 599 21.27 -23.97 -11.99
N GLN A 600 21.47 -24.73 -13.08
CA GLN A 600 20.70 -24.59 -14.33
C GLN A 600 19.28 -25.15 -14.22
N GLY A 601 19.06 -26.19 -13.43
CA GLY A 601 17.76 -26.83 -13.24
C GLY A 601 16.78 -26.05 -12.38
N GLY A 602 17.10 -24.80 -12.02
CA GLY A 602 16.23 -23.93 -11.24
C GLY A 602 16.72 -23.63 -9.84
N ARG A 603 17.92 -24.08 -9.48
CA ARG A 603 18.53 -23.89 -8.15
C ARG A 603 17.78 -24.59 -7.02
N ASN A 604 18.18 -24.35 -5.77
CA ASN A 604 17.55 -24.92 -4.57
C ASN A 604 17.25 -26.42 -4.69
N GLN A 605 18.22 -27.16 -5.16
CA GLN A 605 18.09 -28.60 -5.39
C GLN A 605 19.43 -29.33 -5.23
N VAL A 606 19.32 -30.61 -5.03
CA VAL A 606 20.45 -31.53 -5.02
C VAL A 606 20.49 -32.26 -6.35
N GLN A 607 21.65 -32.28 -6.98
CA GLN A 607 21.92 -33.11 -8.16
C GLN A 607 23.07 -34.06 -7.89
N GLY A 608 22.85 -35.30 -8.23
CA GLY A 608 23.87 -36.34 -8.10
C GLY A 608 24.33 -36.85 -9.46
N VAL A 609 25.61 -37.09 -9.62
CA VAL A 609 26.13 -37.82 -10.75
C VAL A 609 26.28 -39.28 -10.33
N GLN A 610 25.43 -40.17 -10.86
CA GLN A 610 25.66 -41.62 -10.79
C GLN A 610 26.54 -42.04 -11.95
N GLY A 611 27.78 -42.37 -11.66
CA GLY A 611 28.73 -42.88 -12.64
C GLY A 611 29.31 -41.79 -13.56
N VAL A 612 30.58 -41.50 -13.42
CA VAL A 612 31.33 -40.72 -14.42
C VAL A 612 31.53 -41.63 -15.63
N PRO A 613 31.04 -41.29 -16.84
CA PRO A 613 31.47 -42.04 -18.04
C PRO A 613 32.98 -41.84 -18.20
N VAL A 614 33.72 -42.89 -18.41
CA VAL A 614 35.16 -42.95 -18.73
C VAL A 614 35.45 -42.18 -20.01
#